data_fc104cba2161d9a802331659607bff3a
#
_entry.id   fc104cba2161d9a802331659607bff3a
#
_cell.length_a   1.000
_cell.length_b   1.000
_cell.length_c   1.000
_cell.angle_alpha   90.00
_cell.angle_beta   90.00
_cell.angle_gamma   90.00
#
_symmetry.space_group_name_H-M   'P 1'
#
loop_
_entity.id
_entity.type
_entity.pdbx_description
1 polymer ?
#
loop_
_entity_poly.entity_id
_entity_poly.type
_entity_poly.pdbx_seq_one_letter_code
_entity_poly.pdbx_strand_id
1 'polypeptide(L)'
;MDVKYLNYILAIANRHNMTKAAEDLFVSQSSLSQYLSRLEQELGTPLFIRSKGELSLTSAGVLYVEAAQKVVKIQKDLYQNIA
;
A
#
# COMPACT_ATOMS: atom_id res chain seq x y z
N MET A 1 -13.24 -4.48 2.15
CA MET A 1 -11.81 -4.10 2.16
C MET A 1 -11.08 -4.91 3.21
N ASP A 2 -10.00 -5.57 2.82
CA ASP A 2 -9.21 -6.35 3.76
C ASP A 2 -8.03 -5.49 4.26
N VAL A 3 -7.92 -5.35 5.59
CA VAL A 3 -6.85 -4.55 6.21
C VAL A 3 -5.46 -5.05 5.81
N LYS A 4 -5.30 -6.36 5.60
CA LYS A 4 -4.05 -6.96 5.14
C LYS A 4 -3.52 -6.27 3.87
N TYR A 5 -4.40 -5.97 2.94
CA TYR A 5 -4.01 -5.37 1.65
C TYR A 5 -3.71 -3.87 1.76
N LEU A 6 -4.23 -3.20 2.79
CA LEU A 6 -3.82 -1.83 3.06
C LEU A 6 -2.32 -1.75 3.36
N ASN A 7 -1.79 -2.75 4.05
CA ASN A 7 -0.36 -2.83 4.35
C ASN A 7 0.49 -2.97 3.09
N TYR A 8 -0.05 -3.55 2.02
CA TYR A 8 0.67 -3.66 0.74
C TYR A 8 0.97 -2.27 0.19
N ILE A 9 -0.03 -1.41 0.17
CA ILE A 9 0.14 -0.04 -0.36
C ILE A 9 1.03 0.80 0.57
N LEU A 10 0.88 0.64 1.88
CA LEU A 10 1.73 1.33 2.85
C LEU A 10 3.20 0.94 2.70
N ALA A 11 3.48 -0.35 2.45
CA ALA A 11 4.84 -0.82 2.23
C ALA A 11 5.46 -0.21 0.97
N ILE A 12 4.69 -0.13 -0.12
CA ILE A 12 5.16 0.49 -1.36
C ILE A 12 5.46 1.97 -1.12
N ALA A 13 4.56 2.66 -0.43
CA ALA A 13 4.73 4.08 -0.13
C ALA A 13 5.95 4.31 0.76
N ASN A 14 6.21 3.40 1.70
CA ASN A 14 7.34 3.51 2.62
C ASN A 14 8.69 3.32 1.92
N ARG A 15 8.75 2.37 1.00
CA ARG A 15 10.03 2.00 0.36
C ARG A 15 10.27 2.72 -0.96
N HIS A 16 9.27 3.28 -1.59
CA HIS A 16 9.34 3.90 -2.93
C HIS A 16 9.91 2.94 -3.98
N ASN A 17 9.82 1.65 -3.74
CA ASN A 17 10.44 0.62 -4.57
C ASN A 17 9.63 -0.67 -4.44
N MET A 18 9.19 -1.20 -5.60
CA MET A 18 8.33 -2.38 -5.62
C MET A 18 9.03 -3.63 -5.08
N THR A 19 10.28 -3.84 -5.47
CA THR A 19 11.06 -5.01 -5.04
C THR A 19 11.28 -5.00 -3.53
N LYS A 20 11.67 -3.87 -2.98
CA LYS A 20 11.92 -3.74 -1.54
C LYS A 20 10.63 -3.89 -0.74
N ALA A 21 9.53 -3.31 -1.24
CA ALA A 21 8.23 -3.47 -0.59
C ALA A 21 7.80 -4.94 -0.56
N ALA A 22 7.99 -5.65 -1.68
CA ALA A 22 7.67 -7.08 -1.76
C ALA A 22 8.50 -7.89 -0.76
N GLU A 23 9.79 -7.56 -0.61
CA GLU A 23 10.65 -8.20 0.39
C GLU A 23 10.11 -7.99 1.81
N ASP A 24 9.74 -6.75 2.14
CA ASP A 24 9.18 -6.43 3.46
C ASP A 24 7.89 -7.21 3.75
N LEU A 25 7.11 -7.46 2.70
CA LEU A 25 5.82 -8.14 2.82
C LEU A 25 5.91 -9.66 2.69
N PHE A 26 7.08 -10.20 2.37
CA PHE A 26 7.29 -11.63 2.13
C PHE A 26 6.41 -12.16 0.99
N VAL A 27 6.26 -11.36 -0.07
CA VAL A 27 5.53 -11.75 -1.28
C VAL A 27 6.42 -11.54 -2.49
N SER A 28 6.04 -12.13 -3.64
CA SER A 28 6.77 -11.90 -4.88
C SER A 28 6.49 -10.50 -5.40
N GLN A 29 7.48 -9.91 -6.08
CA GLN A 29 7.31 -8.60 -6.69
C GLN A 29 6.19 -8.62 -7.74
N SER A 30 6.08 -9.70 -8.52
CA SER A 30 5.04 -9.81 -9.55
C SER A 30 3.64 -9.86 -8.93
N SER A 31 3.47 -10.56 -7.80
CA SER A 31 2.19 -10.59 -7.09
C SER A 31 1.81 -9.21 -6.57
N LEU A 32 2.78 -8.50 -6.00
CA LEU A 32 2.54 -7.15 -5.49
C LEU A 32 2.18 -6.18 -6.62
N SER A 33 2.90 -6.26 -7.75
CA SER A 33 2.60 -5.44 -8.93
C SER A 33 1.22 -5.70 -9.48
N GLN A 34 0.82 -6.97 -9.55
CA GLN A 34 -0.52 -7.34 -10.02
C GLN A 34 -1.61 -6.82 -9.08
N TYR A 35 -1.37 -6.91 -7.78
CA TYR A 35 -2.30 -6.39 -6.79
C TYR A 35 -2.49 -4.87 -6.97
N LEU A 36 -1.39 -4.13 -7.09
CA LEU A 36 -1.45 -2.69 -7.28
C LEU A 36 -2.18 -2.32 -8.56
N SER A 37 -1.89 -3.01 -9.66
CA SER A 37 -2.56 -2.74 -10.94
C SER A 37 -4.07 -2.95 -10.84
N ARG A 38 -4.50 -4.03 -10.22
CA ARG A 38 -5.93 -4.31 -10.04
C ARG A 38 -6.61 -3.26 -9.17
N LEU A 39 -5.95 -2.87 -8.09
CA LEU A 39 -6.49 -1.84 -7.20
C LEU A 39 -6.64 -0.50 -7.93
N GLU A 40 -5.62 -0.11 -8.70
CA GLU A 40 -5.68 1.15 -9.47
C GLU A 40 -6.77 1.12 -10.53
N GLN A 41 -6.98 -0.03 -11.19
CA GLN A 41 -8.09 -0.20 -12.13
C GLN A 41 -9.43 -0.08 -11.43
N GLU A 42 -9.57 -0.70 -10.27
CA GLU A 42 -10.80 -0.65 -9.47
C GLU A 42 -11.12 0.78 -9.04
N LEU A 43 -10.10 1.53 -8.64
CA LEU A 43 -10.25 2.93 -8.22
C LEU A 43 -10.40 3.90 -9.40
N GLY A 44 -10.02 3.47 -10.59
CA GLY A 44 -10.06 4.30 -11.79
C GLY A 44 -8.98 5.36 -11.85
N THR A 45 -7.94 5.25 -11.03
CA THR A 45 -6.85 6.23 -10.98
C THR A 45 -5.57 5.58 -10.44
N PRO A 46 -4.39 6.02 -10.91
CA PRO A 46 -3.15 5.53 -10.33
C PRO A 46 -2.90 6.09 -8.93
N LEU A 47 -2.32 5.27 -8.06
CA LEU A 47 -1.89 5.67 -6.73
C LEU A 47 -0.41 6.07 -6.72
N PHE A 48 0.37 5.57 -7.68
CA PHE A 48 1.80 5.82 -7.77
C PHE A 48 2.20 6.24 -9.18
N ILE A 49 3.23 7.08 -9.24
CA ILE A 49 3.91 7.47 -10.48
C ILE A 49 5.32 6.92 -10.42
N ARG A 50 5.75 6.26 -11.51
CA ARG A 50 7.11 5.75 -11.62
C ARG A 50 7.98 6.79 -12.32
N SER A 51 9.06 7.22 -11.66
CA SER A 51 9.99 8.19 -12.22
C SER A 51 11.39 7.85 -11.73
N LYS A 52 12.33 7.72 -12.67
CA LYS A 52 13.75 7.45 -12.36
C LYS A 52 13.95 6.22 -11.46
N GLY A 53 13.14 5.19 -11.68
CA GLY A 53 13.23 3.96 -10.90
C GLY A 53 12.57 4.01 -9.54
N GLU A 54 11.99 5.15 -9.16
CA GLU A 54 11.30 5.30 -7.89
C GLU A 54 9.80 5.45 -8.09
N LEU A 55 9.05 5.04 -7.07
CA LEU A 55 7.60 5.22 -7.02
C LEU A 55 7.27 6.36 -6.08
N SER A 56 6.52 7.33 -6.56
CA SER A 56 6.02 8.44 -5.74
C SER A 56 4.50 8.45 -5.76
N LEU A 57 3.88 8.99 -4.72
CA LEU A 57 2.43 9.03 -4.60
C LEU A 57 1.82 10.07 -5.53
N THR A 58 0.71 9.71 -6.16
CA THR A 58 -0.20 10.67 -6.79
C THR A 58 -1.02 11.35 -5.70
N SER A 59 -1.82 12.36 -6.06
CA SER A 59 -2.76 12.96 -5.10
C SER A 59 -3.75 11.92 -4.58
N ALA A 60 -4.23 11.02 -5.45
CA ALA A 60 -5.07 9.91 -5.03
C ALA A 60 -4.32 8.96 -4.09
N GLY A 61 -3.05 8.72 -4.36
CA GLY A 61 -2.20 7.89 -3.51
C GLY A 61 -2.03 8.46 -2.12
N VAL A 62 -1.86 9.78 -2.00
CA VAL A 62 -1.78 10.46 -0.70
C VAL A 62 -3.05 10.24 0.10
N LEU A 63 -4.21 10.44 -0.54
CA LEU A 63 -5.51 10.21 0.13
C LEU A 63 -5.65 8.76 0.58
N TYR A 64 -5.27 7.82 -0.28
CA TYR A 64 -5.36 6.40 0.05
C TYR A 64 -4.48 6.05 1.25
N VAL A 65 -3.22 6.50 1.23
CA VAL A 65 -2.26 6.21 2.31
C VAL A 65 -2.72 6.80 3.63
N GLU A 66 -3.20 8.05 3.62
CA GLU A 66 -3.72 8.68 4.85
C GLU A 66 -4.87 7.88 5.46
N ALA A 67 -5.82 7.45 4.63
CA ALA A 67 -6.94 6.64 5.10
C ALA A 67 -6.47 5.26 5.56
N ALA A 68 -5.58 4.63 4.81
CA ALA A 68 -5.04 3.31 5.16
C ALA A 68 -4.30 3.33 6.51
N GLN A 69 -3.53 4.36 6.78
CA GLN A 69 -2.83 4.52 8.05
C GLN A 69 -3.79 4.59 9.22
N LYS A 70 -4.91 5.30 9.05
CA LYS A 70 -5.95 5.40 10.09
C LYS A 70 -6.61 4.06 10.36
N VAL A 71 -6.95 3.31 9.31
CA VAL A 71 -7.58 1.99 9.46
C VAL A 71 -6.63 1.01 10.16
N VAL A 72 -5.37 0.96 9.74
CA VAL A 72 -4.37 0.08 10.35
C VAL A 72 -4.16 0.45 11.82
N LYS A 73 -4.12 1.74 12.14
CA LYS A 73 -3.99 2.19 13.52
C LYS A 73 -5.18 1.78 14.38
N ILE A 74 -6.40 1.90 13.85
CA ILE A 74 -7.61 1.46 14.55
C ILE A 74 -7.54 -0.03 14.87
N GLN A 75 -7.14 -0.85 13.91
CA GLN A 75 -7.01 -2.29 14.12
C GLN A 75 -5.97 -2.60 15.20
N LYS A 76 -4.81 -1.93 15.14
CA LYS A 76 -3.75 -2.11 16.12
C LYS A 76 -4.20 -1.73 17.53
N ASP A 77 -4.88 -0.58 17.65
CA ASP A 77 -5.38 -0.11 18.93
C ASP A 77 -6.42 -1.07 19.51
N LEU A 78 -7.29 -1.62 18.65
CA LEU A 78 -8.29 -2.61 19.07
C LEU A 78 -7.61 -3.82 19.69
N TYR A 79 -6.61 -4.39 19.01
CA TYR A 79 -5.91 -5.58 19.49
C TYR A 79 -5.16 -5.30 20.80
N GLN A 80 -4.53 -4.14 20.92
CA GLN A 80 -3.83 -3.74 22.15
C GLN A 80 -4.80 -3.55 23.31
N ASN A 81 -5.98 -3.01 23.07
CA ASN A 81 -6.97 -2.74 24.12
C ASN A 81 -7.67 -4.01 24.60
N ILE A 82 -7.74 -5.04 23.77
CA ILE A 82 -8.32 -6.33 24.15
C ILE A 82 -7.31 -7.19 24.93
N ALA A 83 -6.05 -7.11 24.54
CA ALA A 83 -4.96 -7.87 25.19
C ALA A 83 -4.66 -7.27 26.57
#